data_5c16bdaab31d428f8a3a46f98503e914
#
_entry.id   5c16bdaab31d428f8a3a46f98503e914
#
_cell.length_a   1.000
_cell.length_b   1.000
_cell.length_c   1.000
_cell.angle_alpha   90.00
_cell.angle_beta   90.00
_cell.angle_gamma   90.00
#
_symmetry.space_group_name_H-M   'P 1'
#
loop_
_entity.id
_entity.type
_entity.pdbx_description
1 polymer ?
#
loop_
_entity_poly.entity_id
_entity_poly.type
_entity_poly.pdbx_seq_one_letter_code
_entity_poly.pdbx_strand_id
1 'polypeptide(L)'
;MLCQFTVKNFKSIRDEVTFDMQAAAISEHEDRIIIDKNAEKYLPVSAIYGPNGGGKSNVLAALHTLVAKVLRPLFATEDSEEDSEERVLFQKKIIVEPFAFSESRNEPTEFELFFRTTVSEYRYILHVKRDIVLYERLDRVKLETGRKSALFTRDENGIVLKGAFAKLNVSDELSKTLTLLSYLGIAYKGNAVVKDVLSWFEYGIEFLNYGNPIQELKMAVSTSEEVKQLMLQMIQEMDLDIVDFRVEEKENERIDIFTKHCVDDVETEINLFDESSGTQKLFGLLP
;
A
#
# COMPACT_ATOMS: atom_id res chain seq x y z
N MET A 1 -1.20 -5.36 -8.59
CA MET A 1 -0.59 -6.47 -7.83
C MET A 1 0.85 -6.12 -7.50
N LEU A 2 1.29 -6.32 -6.25
CA LEU A 2 2.70 -6.24 -5.86
C LEU A 2 3.43 -7.46 -6.42
N CYS A 3 4.55 -7.23 -7.10
CA CYS A 3 5.39 -8.31 -7.63
C CYS A 3 6.65 -8.50 -6.78
N GLN A 4 7.38 -7.42 -6.51
CA GLN A 4 8.59 -7.45 -5.70
C GLN A 4 8.83 -6.08 -5.07
N PHE A 5 9.35 -6.06 -3.87
CA PHE A 5 9.81 -4.85 -3.19
C PHE A 5 11.18 -5.07 -2.56
N THR A 6 12.10 -4.19 -2.88
CA THR A 6 13.46 -4.19 -2.34
C THR A 6 13.72 -2.90 -1.60
N VAL A 7 14.35 -3.00 -0.44
CA VAL A 7 14.75 -1.85 0.38
C VAL A 7 16.16 -2.04 0.94
N LYS A 8 16.92 -0.94 1.01
CA LYS A 8 18.26 -0.89 1.64
C LYS A 8 18.39 0.38 2.45
N ASN A 9 19.11 0.29 3.55
CA ASN A 9 19.42 1.41 4.43
C ASN A 9 18.16 2.11 5.00
N PHE A 10 17.30 1.35 5.67
CA PHE A 10 16.06 1.86 6.27
C PHE A 10 15.87 1.34 7.69
N LYS A 11 15.81 2.22 8.69
CA LYS A 11 15.61 1.90 10.12
C LYS A 11 16.55 0.79 10.61
N SER A 12 16.05 -0.44 10.87
CA SER A 12 16.88 -1.58 11.28
C SER A 12 17.46 -2.37 10.10
N ILE A 13 17.10 -2.04 8.87
CA ILE A 13 17.57 -2.69 7.65
C ILE A 13 18.81 -1.96 7.14
N ARG A 14 19.99 -2.58 7.25
CA ARG A 14 21.25 -2.04 6.72
C ARG A 14 21.47 -2.42 5.26
N ASP A 15 21.53 -3.72 5.05
CA ASP A 15 21.80 -4.32 3.76
C ASP A 15 20.51 -4.50 2.96
N GLU A 16 20.62 -4.79 1.68
CA GLU A 16 19.46 -4.99 0.82
C GLU A 16 18.60 -6.17 1.27
N VAL A 17 17.29 -5.92 1.38
CA VAL A 17 16.27 -6.93 1.67
C VAL A 17 15.22 -6.88 0.58
N THR A 18 14.94 -8.04 -0.02
CA THR A 18 13.91 -8.19 -1.06
C THR A 18 12.75 -9.01 -0.54
N PHE A 19 11.54 -8.45 -0.67
CA PHE A 19 10.28 -9.13 -0.48
C PHE A 19 9.71 -9.48 -1.86
N ASP A 20 9.73 -10.77 -2.19
CA ASP A 20 9.37 -11.27 -3.52
C ASP A 20 8.06 -12.06 -3.46
N MET A 21 7.12 -11.72 -4.33
CA MET A 21 5.85 -12.40 -4.50
C MET A 21 5.84 -13.37 -5.68
N GLN A 22 6.95 -13.53 -6.40
CA GLN A 22 7.04 -14.53 -7.46
C GLN A 22 7.05 -15.94 -6.86
N ALA A 23 6.27 -16.84 -7.43
CA ALA A 23 6.25 -18.22 -7.01
C ALA A 23 7.53 -18.94 -7.47
N ALA A 24 8.15 -19.71 -6.59
CA ALA A 24 9.27 -20.56 -6.93
C ALA A 24 8.85 -21.62 -7.97
N ALA A 25 9.80 -22.14 -8.75
CA ALA A 25 9.56 -23.18 -9.72
C ALA A 25 9.43 -24.57 -9.06
N ILE A 26 8.37 -24.74 -8.25
CA ILE A 26 7.98 -26.00 -7.59
C ILE A 26 6.63 -26.45 -8.13
N SER A 27 6.38 -27.75 -8.12
CA SER A 27 5.14 -28.36 -8.61
C SER A 27 4.07 -28.54 -7.51
N GLU A 28 4.40 -28.23 -6.25
CA GLU A 28 3.45 -28.32 -5.14
C GLU A 28 2.54 -27.10 -5.10
N HIS A 29 1.26 -27.30 -4.81
CA HIS A 29 0.24 -26.26 -4.65
C HIS A 29 0.05 -25.33 -5.87
N GLU A 30 0.26 -25.82 -7.07
CA GLU A 30 0.05 -25.04 -8.32
C GLU A 30 -1.39 -24.55 -8.49
N ASP A 31 -2.36 -25.21 -7.86
CA ASP A 31 -3.76 -24.84 -7.81
C ASP A 31 -4.06 -23.58 -6.99
N ARG A 32 -3.09 -23.15 -6.17
CA ARG A 32 -3.23 -22.00 -5.25
C ARG A 32 -2.43 -20.76 -5.65
N ILE A 33 -1.66 -20.84 -6.71
CA ILE A 33 -0.89 -19.69 -7.19
C ILE A 33 -1.70 -18.82 -8.15
N ILE A 34 -1.37 -17.54 -8.19
CA ILE A 34 -1.94 -16.61 -9.16
C ILE A 34 -1.12 -16.74 -10.45
N ILE A 35 -1.79 -17.15 -11.53
CA ILE A 35 -1.17 -17.19 -12.86
C ILE A 35 -1.71 -15.98 -13.64
N ASP A 36 -0.79 -15.13 -14.10
CA ASP A 36 -1.16 -13.97 -14.90
C ASP A 36 -1.37 -14.34 -16.37
N LYS A 37 -1.79 -13.34 -17.17
CA LYS A 37 -2.03 -13.52 -18.63
C LYS A 37 -0.77 -13.89 -19.43
N ASN A 38 0.41 -13.66 -18.87
CA ASN A 38 1.70 -13.97 -19.48
C ASN A 38 2.30 -15.28 -18.93
N ALA A 39 1.51 -16.08 -18.22
CA ALA A 39 1.90 -17.32 -17.54
C ALA A 39 2.98 -17.13 -16.45
N GLU A 40 3.17 -15.92 -15.95
CA GLU A 40 3.99 -15.69 -14.77
C GLU A 40 3.20 -16.05 -13.51
N LYS A 41 3.90 -16.61 -12.53
CA LYS A 41 3.33 -17.23 -11.34
C LYS A 41 3.64 -16.37 -10.10
N TYR A 42 2.62 -16.03 -9.30
CA TYR A 42 2.74 -15.23 -8.10
C TYR A 42 2.08 -15.90 -6.90
N LEU A 43 2.61 -15.63 -5.71
CA LEU A 43 2.05 -16.10 -4.45
C LEU A 43 0.84 -15.23 -4.06
N PRO A 44 -0.31 -15.82 -3.67
CA PRO A 44 -1.46 -15.07 -3.16
C PRO A 44 -1.20 -14.55 -1.75
N VAL A 45 -0.35 -15.22 -0.98
CA VAL A 45 -0.03 -14.90 0.42
C VAL A 45 1.46 -15.09 0.67
N SER A 46 2.05 -14.21 1.45
CA SER A 46 3.41 -14.34 1.97
C SER A 46 3.43 -14.00 3.46
N ALA A 47 4.22 -14.73 4.22
CA ALA A 47 4.38 -14.51 5.66
C ALA A 47 5.85 -14.24 6.01
N ILE A 48 6.09 -13.18 6.80
CA ILE A 48 7.44 -12.80 7.24
C ILE A 48 7.65 -13.30 8.67
N TYR A 49 8.57 -14.23 8.85
CA TYR A 49 8.96 -14.79 10.15
C TYR A 49 10.35 -14.29 10.59
N GLY A 50 10.60 -14.33 11.89
CA GLY A 50 11.90 -14.01 12.45
C GLY A 50 11.80 -13.56 13.92
N PRO A 51 12.95 -13.35 14.61
CA PRO A 51 13.00 -12.95 16.01
C PRO A 51 12.42 -11.53 16.21
N ASN A 52 12.06 -11.21 17.47
CA ASN A 52 11.69 -9.85 17.84
C ASN A 52 12.89 -8.92 17.61
N GLY A 53 12.61 -7.73 17.07
CA GLY A 53 13.67 -6.80 16.67
C GLY A 53 14.35 -7.12 15.33
N GLY A 54 14.02 -8.24 14.67
CA GLY A 54 14.63 -8.67 13.39
C GLY A 54 14.21 -7.87 12.14
N GLY A 55 13.50 -6.75 12.31
CA GLY A 55 13.17 -5.85 11.18
C GLY A 55 11.92 -6.23 10.36
N LYS A 56 11.17 -7.28 10.75
CA LYS A 56 9.97 -7.74 10.01
C LYS A 56 8.99 -6.61 9.66
N SER A 57 8.58 -5.86 10.67
CA SER A 57 7.67 -4.71 10.50
C SER A 57 8.32 -3.56 9.71
N ASN A 58 9.65 -3.47 9.68
CA ASN A 58 10.35 -2.42 8.95
C ASN A 58 10.33 -2.64 7.43
N VAL A 59 10.16 -3.87 6.94
CA VAL A 59 9.93 -4.13 5.50
C VAL A 59 8.60 -3.52 5.07
N LEU A 60 7.52 -3.77 5.83
CA LEU A 60 6.21 -3.19 5.56
C LEU A 60 6.22 -1.66 5.76
N ALA A 61 6.88 -1.18 6.82
CA ALA A 61 7.03 0.26 7.06
C ALA A 61 7.81 0.96 5.93
N ALA A 62 8.79 0.30 5.32
CA ALA A 62 9.54 0.81 4.18
C ALA A 62 8.63 0.95 2.94
N LEU A 63 7.84 -0.08 2.63
CA LEU A 63 6.87 -0.06 1.54
C LEU A 63 5.82 1.03 1.76
N HIS A 64 5.25 1.13 2.97
CA HIS A 64 4.33 2.20 3.34
C HIS A 64 4.97 3.59 3.17
N THR A 65 6.23 3.75 3.58
CA THR A 65 6.97 5.02 3.43
C THR A 65 7.13 5.40 1.96
N LEU A 66 7.46 4.44 1.09
CA LEU A 66 7.55 4.66 -0.35
C LEU A 66 6.20 5.12 -0.94
N VAL A 67 5.12 4.39 -0.64
CA VAL A 67 3.77 4.72 -1.11
C VAL A 67 3.35 6.11 -0.61
N ALA A 68 3.52 6.38 0.67
CA ALA A 68 3.22 7.68 1.26
C ALA A 68 4.04 8.82 0.64
N LYS A 69 5.32 8.59 0.29
CA LYS A 69 6.19 9.59 -0.36
C LYS A 69 5.66 10.00 -1.74
N VAL A 70 4.99 9.08 -2.44
CA VAL A 70 4.35 9.33 -3.73
C VAL A 70 2.98 9.98 -3.55
N LEU A 71 2.13 9.47 -2.66
CA LEU A 71 0.71 9.86 -2.59
C LEU A 71 0.45 11.14 -1.79
N ARG A 72 1.12 11.35 -0.64
CA ARG A 72 0.82 12.51 0.22
C ARG A 72 0.83 13.87 -0.50
N PRO A 73 1.77 14.16 -1.42
CA PRO A 73 1.72 15.42 -2.14
C PRO A 73 0.50 15.59 -3.05
N LEU A 74 -0.09 14.49 -3.52
CA LEU A 74 -1.31 14.53 -4.35
C LEU A 74 -2.51 14.98 -3.53
N PHE A 75 -2.71 14.41 -2.35
CA PHE A 75 -3.82 14.75 -1.46
C PHE A 75 -3.68 16.15 -0.84
N ALA A 76 -2.46 16.66 -0.65
CA ALA A 76 -2.22 18.00 -0.15
C ALA A 76 -2.70 19.12 -1.12
N THR A 77 -2.99 18.79 -2.38
CA THR A 77 -3.45 19.74 -3.41
C THR A 77 -4.95 19.65 -3.70
N GLU A 78 -5.65 18.64 -3.18
CA GLU A 78 -7.10 18.51 -3.33
C GLU A 78 -7.82 19.36 -2.27
N ASP A 79 -8.92 20.00 -2.69
CA ASP A 79 -9.69 21.05 -1.99
C ASP A 79 -10.15 20.68 -0.57
N SER A 80 -9.24 20.51 0.35
CA SER A 80 -9.56 20.47 1.78
C SER A 80 -9.65 21.89 2.31
N GLU A 81 -10.72 22.21 3.05
CA GLU A 81 -10.87 23.48 3.76
C GLU A 81 -9.59 23.86 4.50
N GLU A 82 -9.23 25.14 4.49
CA GLU A 82 -7.87 25.62 4.86
C GLU A 82 -7.37 25.23 6.26
N ASP A 83 -8.24 24.74 7.16
CA ASP A 83 -7.95 24.47 8.58
C ASP A 83 -8.19 23.02 9.04
N SER A 84 -8.34 22.03 8.13
CA SER A 84 -8.57 20.65 8.58
C SER A 84 -7.29 20.00 9.16
N GLU A 85 -7.43 19.25 10.27
CA GLU A 85 -6.32 18.47 10.87
C GLU A 85 -5.67 17.51 9.86
N GLU A 86 -6.44 17.01 8.90
CA GLU A 86 -5.97 16.16 7.81
C GLU A 86 -4.96 16.88 6.91
N ARG A 87 -5.21 18.15 6.54
CA ARG A 87 -4.27 18.94 5.73
C ARG A 87 -2.94 19.12 6.45
N VAL A 88 -2.96 19.33 7.75
CA VAL A 88 -1.73 19.44 8.57
C VAL A 88 -0.95 18.14 8.57
N LEU A 89 -1.63 16.99 8.59
CA LEU A 89 -1.01 15.67 8.49
C LEU A 89 -0.41 15.43 7.09
N PHE A 90 -1.10 15.81 6.01
CA PHE A 90 -0.60 15.67 4.64
C PHE A 90 0.55 16.63 4.31
N GLN A 91 0.61 17.79 4.96
CA GLN A 91 1.73 18.74 4.81
C GLN A 91 3.01 18.31 5.56
N LYS A 92 2.91 17.40 6.54
CA LYS A 92 4.10 16.90 7.25
C LYS A 92 5.03 16.20 6.26
N LYS A 93 6.26 16.69 6.14
CA LYS A 93 7.32 16.06 5.34
C LYS A 93 7.55 14.62 5.81
N ILE A 94 7.61 13.70 4.86
CA ILE A 94 8.01 12.33 5.15
C ILE A 94 9.53 12.30 5.23
N ILE A 95 10.04 12.13 6.44
CA ILE A 95 11.45 11.95 6.71
C ILE A 95 11.74 10.45 6.69
N VAL A 96 12.62 10.04 5.79
CA VAL A 96 13.08 8.66 5.69
C VAL A 96 14.26 8.48 6.64
N GLU A 97 14.14 7.52 7.56
CA GLU A 97 15.14 7.23 8.58
C GLU A 97 16.11 6.15 8.06
N PRO A 98 17.40 6.47 7.84
CA PRO A 98 18.40 5.49 7.45
C PRO A 98 18.77 4.57 8.61
N PHE A 99 19.53 3.51 8.34
CA PHE A 99 20.13 2.67 9.37
C PHE A 99 21.11 3.48 10.24
N ALA A 100 20.88 3.48 11.56
CA ALA A 100 21.53 4.44 12.46
C ALA A 100 22.93 4.00 12.94
N PHE A 101 23.27 2.70 12.86
CA PHE A 101 24.39 2.11 13.59
C PHE A 101 25.70 1.96 12.78
N SER A 102 25.78 2.58 11.60
CA SER A 102 26.99 2.53 10.75
C SER A 102 27.14 3.81 9.94
N GLU A 103 28.19 3.88 9.12
CA GLU A 103 28.41 4.96 8.16
C GLU A 103 27.26 5.07 7.14
N SER A 104 26.46 4.00 6.95
CA SER A 104 25.27 3.99 6.10
C SER A 104 24.22 5.06 6.46
N ARG A 105 24.25 5.58 7.70
CA ARG A 105 23.39 6.72 8.09
C ARG A 105 23.60 7.97 7.21
N ASN A 106 24.75 8.06 6.53
CA ASN A 106 25.08 9.15 5.63
C ASN A 106 24.72 8.86 4.17
N GLU A 107 24.33 7.63 3.87
CA GLU A 107 23.91 7.17 2.54
C GLU A 107 22.40 7.34 2.36
N PRO A 108 21.88 7.35 1.11
CA PRO A 108 20.45 7.34 0.88
C PRO A 108 19.83 6.02 1.30
N THR A 109 18.53 6.05 1.64
CA THR A 109 17.69 4.88 1.61
C THR A 109 17.30 4.59 0.17
N GLU A 110 17.41 3.35 -0.25
CA GLU A 110 17.13 2.91 -1.60
C GLU A 110 15.87 2.03 -1.59
N PHE A 111 14.91 2.36 -2.44
CA PHE A 111 13.70 1.58 -2.67
C PHE A 111 13.64 1.17 -4.13
N GLU A 112 13.23 -0.07 -4.37
CA GLU A 112 12.89 -0.59 -5.69
C GLU A 112 11.58 -1.38 -5.61
N LEU A 113 10.64 -1.07 -6.48
CA LEU A 113 9.30 -1.63 -6.48
C LEU A 113 8.94 -2.12 -7.87
N PHE A 114 8.58 -3.41 -7.98
CA PHE A 114 7.94 -3.97 -9.16
C PHE A 114 6.46 -4.21 -8.86
N PHE A 115 5.61 -3.68 -9.70
CA PHE A 115 4.17 -3.84 -9.56
C PHE A 115 3.48 -3.92 -10.91
N ARG A 116 2.28 -4.50 -10.92
CA ARG A 116 1.46 -4.65 -12.11
C ARG A 116 0.10 -4.02 -11.95
N THR A 117 -0.33 -3.35 -12.99
CA THR A 117 -1.70 -2.98 -13.26
C THR A 117 -2.35 -4.00 -14.20
N THR A 118 -3.55 -3.73 -14.69
CA THR A 118 -4.21 -4.58 -15.68
C THR A 118 -3.56 -4.53 -17.07
N VAL A 119 -2.75 -3.50 -17.36
CA VAL A 119 -2.20 -3.23 -18.71
C VAL A 119 -0.69 -3.20 -18.76
N SER A 120 0.00 -2.98 -17.64
CA SER A 120 1.45 -2.82 -17.63
C SER A 120 2.08 -3.33 -16.35
N GLU A 121 3.35 -3.72 -16.46
CA GLU A 121 4.26 -3.87 -15.33
C GLU A 121 5.14 -2.64 -15.23
N TYR A 122 5.39 -2.20 -14.03
CA TYR A 122 6.23 -1.05 -13.73
C TYR A 122 7.36 -1.44 -12.78
N ARG A 123 8.52 -0.82 -13.00
CA ARG A 123 9.65 -0.80 -12.08
C ARG A 123 9.87 0.62 -11.65
N TYR A 124 9.70 0.90 -10.37
CA TYR A 124 9.92 2.21 -9.78
C TYR A 124 11.09 2.16 -8.81
N ILE A 125 12.07 3.03 -9.00
CA ILE A 125 13.26 3.16 -8.16
C ILE A 125 13.25 4.55 -7.55
N LEU A 126 13.51 4.65 -6.24
CA LEU A 126 13.57 5.89 -5.50
C LEU A 126 14.71 5.85 -4.47
N HIS A 127 15.68 6.77 -4.58
CA HIS A 127 16.70 6.96 -3.56
C HIS A 127 16.44 8.28 -2.84
N VAL A 128 16.33 8.19 -1.51
CA VAL A 128 15.98 9.34 -0.65
C VAL A 128 16.97 9.47 0.48
N LYS A 129 17.46 10.68 0.71
CA LYS A 129 18.24 11.02 1.89
C LYS A 129 17.44 11.97 2.76
N ARG A 130 16.90 11.45 3.88
CA ARG A 130 15.90 12.12 4.74
C ARG A 130 14.63 12.47 3.97
N ASP A 131 14.46 13.69 3.53
CA ASP A 131 13.33 14.16 2.72
C ASP A 131 13.70 14.46 1.25
N ILE A 132 15.00 14.46 0.93
CA ILE A 132 15.53 14.85 -0.39
C ILE A 132 15.57 13.63 -1.32
N VAL A 133 14.94 13.73 -2.47
CA VAL A 133 15.02 12.77 -3.57
C VAL A 133 16.34 13.00 -4.32
N LEU A 134 17.20 11.98 -4.33
CA LEU A 134 18.50 12.01 -5.03
C LEU A 134 18.44 11.32 -6.38
N TYR A 135 17.66 10.25 -6.48
CA TYR A 135 17.48 9.50 -7.71
C TYR A 135 16.04 8.99 -7.80
N GLU A 136 15.46 9.06 -8.99
CA GLU A 136 14.13 8.54 -9.25
C GLU A 136 14.06 8.03 -10.69
N ARG A 137 13.46 6.84 -10.89
CA ARG A 137 13.30 6.23 -12.19
C ARG A 137 12.02 5.43 -12.27
N LEU A 138 11.36 5.50 -13.42
CA LEU A 138 10.20 4.68 -13.74
C LEU A 138 10.38 4.02 -15.10
N ASP A 139 10.33 2.69 -15.11
CA ASP A 139 10.31 1.88 -16.32
C ASP A 139 8.94 1.19 -16.47
N ARG A 140 8.57 0.86 -17.69
CA ARG A 140 7.31 0.22 -18.05
C ARG A 140 7.53 -0.94 -19.01
N VAL A 141 6.80 -2.03 -18.77
CA VAL A 141 6.60 -3.12 -19.73
C VAL A 141 5.10 -3.22 -20.04
N LYS A 142 4.69 -3.08 -21.30
CA LYS A 142 3.30 -3.33 -21.69
C LYS A 142 3.03 -4.83 -21.68
N LEU A 143 2.06 -5.30 -20.92
CA LEU A 143 1.76 -6.74 -20.79
C LEU A 143 1.29 -7.38 -22.10
N GLU A 144 0.53 -6.64 -22.91
CA GLU A 144 0.02 -7.13 -24.20
C GLU A 144 1.14 -7.41 -25.23
N THR A 145 2.16 -6.56 -25.27
CA THR A 145 3.17 -6.58 -26.34
C THR A 145 4.57 -6.93 -25.86
N GLY A 146 4.81 -7.02 -24.56
CA GLY A 146 6.13 -7.17 -23.96
C GLY A 146 7.07 -5.97 -24.19
N ARG A 147 6.56 -4.85 -24.73
CA ARG A 147 7.39 -3.68 -25.07
C ARG A 147 7.88 -2.98 -23.81
N LYS A 148 9.20 -2.98 -23.64
CA LYS A 148 9.89 -2.27 -22.54
C LYS A 148 10.17 -0.82 -22.95
N SER A 149 10.01 0.12 -22.01
CA SER A 149 10.34 1.54 -22.19
C SER A 149 10.67 2.19 -20.83
N ALA A 150 11.75 2.96 -20.81
CA ALA A 150 11.92 3.94 -19.73
C ALA A 150 10.88 5.05 -19.89
N LEU A 151 10.31 5.53 -18.80
CA LEU A 151 9.38 6.65 -18.79
C LEU A 151 10.04 7.94 -18.33
N PHE A 152 10.82 7.86 -17.24
CA PHE A 152 11.67 8.95 -16.81
C PHE A 152 12.86 8.47 -15.98
N THR A 153 13.84 9.35 -15.87
CA THR A 153 14.93 9.30 -14.90
C THR A 153 15.16 10.71 -14.37
N ARG A 154 15.40 10.83 -13.07
CA ARG A 154 15.80 12.05 -12.37
C ARG A 154 17.02 11.72 -11.53
N ASP A 155 18.08 12.48 -11.71
CA ASP A 155 19.34 12.37 -10.95
C ASP A 155 19.98 13.75 -10.76
N GLU A 156 21.24 13.79 -10.37
CA GLU A 156 22.02 15.03 -10.20
C GLU A 156 22.20 15.84 -11.51
N ASN A 157 22.08 15.18 -12.67
CA ASN A 157 22.22 15.79 -14.00
C ASN A 157 20.90 16.39 -14.52
N GLY A 158 19.79 16.17 -13.80
CA GLY A 158 18.46 16.70 -14.13
C GLY A 158 17.40 15.65 -14.40
N ILE A 159 16.37 16.03 -15.14
CA ILE A 159 15.19 15.23 -15.44
C ILE A 159 15.18 14.87 -16.91
N VAL A 160 15.08 13.57 -17.21
CA VAL A 160 14.96 13.06 -18.58
C VAL A 160 13.65 12.28 -18.72
N LEU A 161 12.74 12.82 -19.55
CA LEU A 161 11.48 12.17 -19.89
C LEU A 161 11.61 11.36 -21.18
N LYS A 162 11.06 10.13 -21.21
CA LYS A 162 11.15 9.20 -22.34
C LYS A 162 9.80 8.51 -22.61
N GLY A 163 9.73 7.77 -23.71
CA GLY A 163 8.59 6.95 -24.04
C GLY A 163 7.27 7.72 -24.05
N ALA A 164 6.31 7.27 -23.26
CA ALA A 164 4.99 7.92 -23.16
C ALA A 164 5.04 9.32 -22.50
N PHE A 165 6.12 9.65 -21.80
CA PHE A 165 6.30 10.94 -21.12
C PHE A 165 7.17 11.93 -21.90
N ALA A 166 7.75 11.55 -23.05
CA ALA A 166 8.67 12.37 -23.80
C ALA A 166 8.13 13.74 -24.27
N LYS A 167 6.80 13.91 -24.29
CA LYS A 167 6.12 15.16 -24.67
C LYS A 167 5.63 15.97 -23.47
N LEU A 168 5.80 15.47 -22.26
CA LEU A 168 5.45 16.21 -21.05
C LEU A 168 6.53 17.23 -20.75
N ASN A 169 6.14 18.33 -20.10
CA ASN A 169 7.05 19.39 -19.74
C ASN A 169 7.20 19.43 -18.20
N VAL A 170 8.41 19.37 -17.71
CA VAL A 170 8.73 19.42 -16.28
C VAL A 170 9.76 20.50 -16.07
N SER A 171 9.54 21.37 -15.08
CA SER A 171 10.52 22.38 -14.71
C SER A 171 11.75 21.74 -14.08
N ASP A 172 12.94 22.22 -14.46
CA ASP A 172 14.21 21.85 -13.82
C ASP A 172 14.28 22.31 -12.36
N GLU A 173 13.42 23.25 -11.95
CA GLU A 173 13.30 23.78 -10.58
C GLU A 173 12.37 22.93 -9.69
N LEU A 174 12.03 21.70 -10.10
CA LEU A 174 11.21 20.81 -9.28
C LEU A 174 11.80 20.64 -7.89
N SER A 175 10.97 20.85 -6.85
CA SER A 175 11.39 20.69 -5.46
C SER A 175 12.11 19.36 -5.23
N LYS A 176 13.25 19.41 -4.55
CA LYS A 176 14.05 18.21 -4.23
C LYS A 176 13.35 17.27 -3.23
N THR A 177 12.31 17.73 -2.54
CA THR A 177 11.55 16.94 -1.58
C THR A 177 10.33 16.24 -2.22
N LEU A 178 9.91 16.70 -3.40
CA LEU A 178 8.78 16.14 -4.16
C LEU A 178 9.29 15.06 -5.13
N THR A 179 8.65 13.92 -5.19
CA THR A 179 8.94 12.92 -6.22
C THR A 179 8.45 13.42 -7.58
N LEU A 180 9.14 13.06 -8.65
CA LEU A 180 8.70 13.38 -10.01
C LEU A 180 7.36 12.71 -10.32
N LEU A 181 7.15 11.50 -9.83
CA LEU A 181 5.88 10.77 -10.00
C LEU A 181 4.72 11.54 -9.36
N SER A 182 4.87 12.08 -8.14
CA SER A 182 3.85 12.94 -7.51
C SER A 182 3.59 14.20 -8.33
N TYR A 183 4.66 14.87 -8.79
CA TYR A 183 4.51 16.05 -9.65
C TYR A 183 3.72 15.74 -10.93
N LEU A 184 4.04 14.62 -11.60
CA LEU A 184 3.32 14.20 -12.80
C LEU A 184 1.85 13.91 -12.49
N GLY A 185 1.54 13.35 -11.32
CA GLY A 185 0.18 13.15 -10.83
C GLY A 185 -0.61 14.45 -10.67
N ILE A 186 0.04 15.48 -10.13
CA ILE A 186 -0.57 16.81 -9.96
C ILE A 186 -0.75 17.51 -11.31
N ALA A 187 0.31 17.59 -12.11
CA ALA A 187 0.36 18.40 -13.33
C ALA A 187 -0.35 17.73 -14.54
N TYR A 188 -0.41 16.40 -14.56
CA TYR A 188 -0.85 15.61 -15.72
C TYR A 188 -1.90 14.55 -15.35
N LYS A 189 -2.86 14.88 -14.48
CA LYS A 189 -3.98 14.00 -14.04
C LYS A 189 -4.71 13.30 -15.20
N GLY A 190 -4.78 13.94 -16.38
CA GLY A 190 -5.41 13.39 -17.58
C GLY A 190 -4.55 12.44 -18.42
N ASN A 191 -3.26 12.26 -18.09
CA ASN A 191 -2.39 11.35 -18.83
C ASN A 191 -2.69 9.89 -18.45
N ALA A 192 -3.06 9.06 -19.41
CA ALA A 192 -3.45 7.68 -19.16
C ALA A 192 -2.39 6.82 -18.46
N VAL A 193 -1.09 7.07 -18.76
CA VAL A 193 0.00 6.31 -18.14
C VAL A 193 0.27 6.79 -16.71
N VAL A 194 0.20 8.09 -16.45
CA VAL A 194 0.30 8.65 -15.10
C VAL A 194 -0.83 8.10 -14.23
N LYS A 195 -2.06 8.11 -14.76
CA LYS A 195 -3.24 7.57 -14.07
C LYS A 195 -3.10 6.07 -13.78
N ASP A 196 -2.61 5.29 -14.75
CA ASP A 196 -2.42 3.84 -14.60
C ASP A 196 -1.39 3.51 -13.50
N VAL A 197 -0.28 4.25 -13.44
CA VAL A 197 0.74 4.09 -12.39
C VAL A 197 0.16 4.46 -11.02
N LEU A 198 -0.43 5.65 -10.89
CA LEU A 198 -0.93 6.17 -9.61
C LEU A 198 -2.10 5.37 -9.07
N SER A 199 -2.96 4.83 -9.93
CA SER A 199 -4.07 3.96 -9.49
C SER A 199 -3.59 2.75 -8.71
N TRP A 200 -2.38 2.24 -8.99
CA TRP A 200 -1.82 1.17 -8.18
C TRP A 200 -1.40 1.65 -6.78
N PHE A 201 -0.82 2.84 -6.67
CA PHE A 201 -0.46 3.42 -5.37
C PHE A 201 -1.70 3.76 -4.54
N GLU A 202 -2.79 4.20 -5.16
CA GLU A 202 -4.03 4.60 -4.49
C GLU A 202 -4.92 3.40 -4.10
N TYR A 203 -5.03 2.40 -4.99
CA TYR A 203 -6.02 1.32 -4.86
C TYR A 203 -5.41 -0.08 -4.96
N GLY A 204 -4.16 -0.21 -5.39
CA GLY A 204 -3.51 -1.51 -5.62
C GLY A 204 -2.81 -2.09 -4.39
N ILE A 205 -2.70 -1.31 -3.30
CA ILE A 205 -2.11 -1.72 -2.03
C ILE A 205 -2.80 -1.01 -0.87
N GLU A 206 -3.10 -1.76 0.16
CA GLU A 206 -3.68 -1.28 1.41
C GLU A 206 -2.81 -1.72 2.58
N PHE A 207 -2.63 -0.84 3.57
CA PHE A 207 -1.87 -1.10 4.78
C PHE A 207 -2.81 -1.16 5.97
N LEU A 208 -3.09 -2.37 6.46
CA LEU A 208 -3.92 -2.57 7.63
C LEU A 208 -3.08 -2.45 8.91
N ASN A 209 -3.49 -1.54 9.78
CA ASN A 209 -2.87 -1.38 11.09
C ASN A 209 -3.70 -2.08 12.15
N TYR A 210 -3.16 -3.15 12.73
CA TYR A 210 -3.83 -3.93 13.78
C TYR A 210 -4.11 -3.16 15.09
N GLY A 211 -3.69 -1.90 15.20
CA GLY A 211 -3.93 -1.07 16.38
C GLY A 211 -5.40 -0.65 16.55
N ASN A 212 -6.14 -0.49 15.46
CA ASN A 212 -7.58 -0.15 15.50
C ASN A 212 -8.30 -0.56 14.20
N PRO A 213 -8.49 -1.88 13.95
CA PRO A 213 -9.09 -2.38 12.72
C PRO A 213 -10.55 -1.92 12.53
N ILE A 214 -11.23 -1.55 13.62
CA ILE A 214 -12.65 -1.18 13.62
C ILE A 214 -12.90 0.20 12.97
N GLN A 215 -11.92 1.10 12.94
CA GLN A 215 -12.10 2.40 12.29
C GLN A 215 -12.16 2.30 10.76
N GLU A 216 -11.42 1.38 10.18
CA GLU A 216 -11.40 1.15 8.71
C GLU A 216 -12.64 0.38 8.25
N LEU A 217 -13.13 -0.54 9.09
CA LEU A 217 -14.37 -1.29 8.86
C LEU A 217 -15.62 -0.39 8.76
N LYS A 218 -15.62 0.75 9.43
CA LYS A 218 -16.75 1.68 9.52
C LYS A 218 -17.29 2.14 8.17
N MET A 219 -16.43 2.30 7.18
CA MET A 219 -16.83 2.78 5.86
C MET A 219 -17.41 1.67 4.98
N ALA A 220 -16.93 0.44 5.11
CA ALA A 220 -17.36 -0.67 4.24
C ALA A 220 -18.71 -1.28 4.67
N VAL A 221 -18.94 -1.42 5.97
CA VAL A 221 -20.12 -2.13 6.51
C VAL A 221 -21.40 -1.29 6.49
N SER A 222 -21.28 0.04 6.54
CA SER A 222 -22.47 0.92 6.51
C SER A 222 -23.14 1.04 5.13
N THR A 223 -22.52 0.50 4.08
CA THR A 223 -22.89 0.85 2.70
C THR A 223 -23.62 -0.25 1.92
N SER A 224 -23.56 -1.53 2.30
CA SER A 224 -24.18 -2.60 1.48
C SER A 224 -24.55 -3.84 2.27
N GLU A 225 -25.80 -4.27 2.12
CA GLU A 225 -26.28 -5.56 2.65
C GLU A 225 -25.55 -6.76 2.02
N GLU A 226 -25.08 -6.63 0.77
CA GLU A 226 -24.30 -7.66 0.08
C GLU A 226 -22.93 -7.87 0.76
N VAL A 227 -22.28 -6.79 1.16
CA VAL A 227 -21.01 -6.85 1.92
C VAL A 227 -21.25 -7.51 3.28
N LYS A 228 -22.34 -7.15 3.98
CA LYS A 228 -22.68 -7.76 5.26
C LYS A 228 -22.86 -9.29 5.13
N GLN A 229 -23.56 -9.76 4.11
CA GLN A 229 -23.78 -11.19 3.88
C GLN A 229 -22.47 -11.92 3.57
N LEU A 230 -21.60 -11.32 2.78
CA LEU A 230 -20.26 -11.87 2.49
C LEU A 230 -19.43 -11.99 3.77
N MET A 231 -19.42 -10.95 4.59
CA MET A 231 -18.71 -10.95 5.88
C MET A 231 -19.24 -12.05 6.80
N LEU A 232 -20.56 -12.21 6.93
CA LEU A 232 -21.18 -13.25 7.74
C LEU A 232 -20.78 -14.64 7.26
N GLN A 233 -20.80 -14.87 5.96
CA GLN A 233 -20.36 -16.15 5.39
C GLN A 233 -18.88 -16.43 5.77
N MET A 234 -18.00 -15.47 5.62
CA MET A 234 -16.58 -15.61 5.95
C MET A 234 -16.36 -15.86 7.45
N ILE A 235 -17.10 -15.18 8.33
CA ILE A 235 -17.07 -15.38 9.78
C ILE A 235 -17.48 -16.80 10.15
N GLN A 236 -18.55 -17.31 9.55
CA GLN A 236 -19.06 -18.67 9.78
C GLN A 236 -18.09 -19.74 9.27
N GLU A 237 -17.42 -19.52 8.14
CA GLU A 237 -16.37 -20.41 7.62
C GLU A 237 -15.11 -20.46 8.53
N MET A 238 -14.91 -19.46 9.37
CA MET A 238 -13.82 -19.40 10.35
C MET A 238 -14.17 -20.03 11.71
N ASP A 239 -15.30 -20.73 11.80
CA ASP A 239 -15.78 -21.43 13.02
C ASP A 239 -15.93 -20.48 14.24
N LEU A 240 -16.37 -19.25 13.98
CA LEU A 240 -16.76 -18.31 15.01
C LEU A 240 -18.28 -18.42 15.25
N ASP A 241 -18.67 -18.56 16.51
CA ASP A 241 -20.08 -18.72 16.94
C ASP A 241 -20.92 -17.44 16.77
N ILE A 242 -20.63 -16.64 15.75
CA ILE A 242 -21.33 -15.41 15.42
C ILE A 242 -22.36 -15.72 14.35
N VAL A 243 -23.65 -15.58 14.68
CA VAL A 243 -24.76 -15.87 13.79
C VAL A 243 -25.21 -14.67 12.97
N ASP A 244 -25.01 -13.46 13.48
CA ASP A 244 -25.31 -12.19 12.81
C ASP A 244 -24.50 -11.06 13.44
N PHE A 245 -24.50 -9.89 12.81
CA PHE A 245 -24.04 -8.66 13.42
C PHE A 245 -24.85 -7.46 12.91
N ARG A 246 -24.93 -6.42 13.70
CA ARG A 246 -25.54 -5.16 13.32
C ARG A 246 -24.62 -3.97 13.58
N VAL A 247 -24.84 -2.94 12.81
CA VAL A 247 -24.11 -1.67 12.90
C VAL A 247 -25.06 -0.61 13.42
N GLU A 248 -24.63 0.15 14.40
CA GLU A 248 -25.39 1.26 15.00
C GLU A 248 -24.58 2.55 14.84
N GLU A 249 -25.12 3.50 14.08
CA GLU A 249 -24.55 4.83 13.93
C GLU A 249 -24.97 5.71 15.11
N LYS A 250 -23.99 6.32 15.77
CA LYS A 250 -24.21 7.28 16.87
C LYS A 250 -24.01 8.72 16.40
N GLU A 251 -24.57 9.64 17.14
CA GLU A 251 -24.27 11.06 17.01
C GLU A 251 -22.74 11.27 17.07
N ASN A 252 -22.17 12.06 16.18
CA ASN A 252 -20.74 12.30 15.94
C ASN A 252 -19.99 11.26 15.09
N GLU A 253 -20.66 10.64 14.11
CA GLU A 253 -20.03 9.70 13.15
C GLU A 253 -19.36 8.48 13.82
N ARG A 254 -19.70 8.19 15.05
CA ARG A 254 -19.26 6.96 15.73
C ARG A 254 -20.17 5.82 15.38
N ILE A 255 -19.56 4.71 15.03
CA ILE A 255 -20.25 3.45 14.71
C ILE A 255 -19.92 2.45 15.81
N ASP A 256 -20.94 1.81 16.38
CA ASP A 256 -20.80 0.62 17.22
C ASP A 256 -21.23 -0.59 16.39
N ILE A 257 -20.50 -1.69 16.53
CA ILE A 257 -20.84 -2.97 15.91
C ILE A 257 -21.18 -3.92 17.05
N PHE A 258 -22.31 -4.62 16.92
CA PHE A 258 -22.76 -5.64 17.85
C PHE A 258 -22.77 -6.98 17.14
N THR A 259 -22.08 -7.96 17.71
CA THR A 259 -22.08 -9.36 17.26
C THR A 259 -23.18 -10.11 17.98
N LYS A 260 -23.85 -11.01 17.27
CA LYS A 260 -24.92 -11.84 17.79
C LYS A 260 -24.45 -13.29 17.87
N HIS A 261 -24.55 -13.86 19.05
CA HIS A 261 -24.23 -15.26 19.33
C HIS A 261 -25.49 -16.05 19.65
N CYS A 262 -25.48 -17.34 19.34
CA CYS A 262 -26.53 -18.27 19.73
C CYS A 262 -25.92 -19.44 20.52
N VAL A 263 -26.21 -19.51 21.82
CA VAL A 263 -25.74 -20.58 22.72
C VAL A 263 -26.94 -21.18 23.42
N ASP A 264 -27.12 -22.47 23.34
CA ASP A 264 -28.26 -23.18 23.93
C ASP A 264 -29.65 -22.60 23.54
N ASP A 265 -29.80 -22.25 22.24
CA ASP A 265 -30.98 -21.58 21.67
C ASP A 265 -31.28 -20.18 22.28
N VAL A 266 -30.33 -19.57 22.98
CA VAL A 266 -30.44 -18.22 23.49
C VAL A 266 -29.57 -17.30 22.65
N GLU A 267 -30.20 -16.31 22.02
CA GLU A 267 -29.50 -15.26 21.29
C GLU A 267 -29.05 -14.16 22.22
N THR A 268 -27.78 -13.77 22.10
CA THR A 268 -27.17 -12.69 22.89
C THR A 268 -26.36 -11.77 21.98
N GLU A 269 -26.56 -10.48 22.13
CA GLU A 269 -25.74 -9.46 21.47
C GLU A 269 -24.68 -8.92 22.43
N ILE A 270 -23.43 -8.82 21.94
CA ILE A 270 -22.34 -8.16 22.66
C ILE A 270 -21.66 -7.13 21.74
N ASN A 271 -21.09 -6.09 22.33
CA ASN A 271 -20.35 -5.13 21.54
C ASN A 271 -19.06 -5.77 21.00
N LEU A 272 -18.68 -5.46 19.76
CA LEU A 272 -17.48 -6.02 19.14
C LEU A 272 -16.20 -5.72 19.96
N PHE A 273 -16.17 -4.62 20.73
CA PHE A 273 -15.07 -4.33 21.66
C PHE A 273 -14.97 -5.30 22.85
N ASP A 274 -16.05 -5.98 23.18
CA ASP A 274 -16.10 -6.99 24.25
C ASP A 274 -15.74 -8.40 23.75
N GLU A 275 -15.62 -8.56 22.44
CA GLU A 275 -15.14 -9.78 21.81
C GLU A 275 -13.65 -10.04 22.09
N SER A 276 -13.22 -11.28 21.81
CA SER A 276 -11.80 -11.62 21.87
C SER A 276 -11.00 -10.72 20.93
N SER A 277 -9.75 -10.41 21.29
CA SER A 277 -8.85 -9.63 20.40
C SER A 277 -8.61 -10.30 19.04
N GLY A 278 -8.76 -11.62 18.95
CA GLY A 278 -8.73 -12.38 17.70
C GLY A 278 -9.95 -12.08 16.83
N THR A 279 -11.15 -12.15 17.41
CA THR A 279 -12.42 -11.83 16.74
C THR A 279 -12.43 -10.39 16.23
N GLN A 280 -12.02 -9.43 17.08
CA GLN A 280 -11.92 -8.01 16.68
C GLN A 280 -11.01 -7.81 15.48
N LYS A 281 -9.85 -8.49 15.46
CA LYS A 281 -8.90 -8.42 14.34
C LYS A 281 -9.44 -9.06 13.07
N LEU A 282 -10.13 -10.19 13.18
CA LEU A 282 -10.76 -10.84 12.05
C LEU A 282 -11.82 -9.93 11.43
N PHE A 283 -12.67 -9.32 12.22
CA PHE A 283 -13.63 -8.32 11.72
C PHE A 283 -12.95 -7.18 10.93
N GLY A 284 -11.81 -6.69 11.39
CA GLY A 284 -11.04 -5.65 10.69
C GLY A 284 -10.33 -6.11 9.42
N LEU A 285 -10.29 -7.42 9.14
CA LEU A 285 -9.70 -8.00 7.92
C LEU A 285 -10.74 -8.37 6.86
N LEU A 286 -12.04 -8.31 7.21
CA LEU A 286 -13.12 -8.61 6.28
C LEU A 286 -13.32 -7.44 5.29
N PRO A 287 -13.80 -7.73 4.06
CA PRO A 287 -13.91 -6.76 2.96
C PRO A 287 -14.84 -5.59 3.23
#